data_1849b088859862dd54991d4dfa44bf8b
#
_entry.id   1849b088859862dd54991d4dfa44bf8b
#
_cell.length_a   1.000
_cell.length_b   1.000
_cell.length_c   1.000
_cell.angle_alpha   90.00
_cell.angle_beta   90.00
_cell.angle_gamma   90.00
#
_symmetry.space_group_name_H-M   'P 1'
#
loop_
_entity.id
_entity.type
_entity.pdbx_description
1 polymer ?
#
loop_
_entity_poly.entity_id
_entity_poly.type
_entity_poly.pdbx_seq_one_letter_code
_entity_poly.pdbx_strand_id
1 'polypeptide(L)'
;VDCTPGKAWNYETCRGFAPLTLEINKLKKEKDAVILTHSYVEPEIVYGVGDFKGDSYYLSLMAREAKAKMIVFAGVVFMAETAKILSPDALVVVPDRGSGCSLADSLTGDQLRKLKTASSVSRAPRSECPTAGARS
;
A
#
# COMPACT_ATOMS: atom_id res chain seq x y z
N VAL A 1 -15.35 12.26 11.15
CA VAL A 1 -16.00 12.04 9.86
C VAL A 1 -16.34 10.58 9.77
N ASP A 2 -17.60 10.29 9.96
CA ASP A 2 -18.18 8.96 9.97
C ASP A 2 -18.23 8.42 8.54
N CYS A 3 -17.36 7.50 8.18
CA CYS A 3 -17.38 6.88 6.86
C CYS A 3 -17.69 5.38 6.90
N THR A 4 -18.01 4.84 8.07
CA THR A 4 -18.32 3.41 8.19
C THR A 4 -19.73 3.24 8.79
N PRO A 5 -20.71 2.70 8.04
CA PRO A 5 -22.02 2.37 8.61
C PRO A 5 -21.84 1.34 9.73
N GLY A 6 -22.10 1.75 10.97
CA GLY A 6 -22.18 0.88 12.13
C GLY A 6 -21.09 0.96 13.19
N LYS A 7 -19.98 1.66 12.97
CA LYS A 7 -18.98 1.95 14.01
C LYS A 7 -18.95 3.45 14.32
N ALA A 8 -19.57 3.83 15.41
CA ALA A 8 -19.40 5.18 15.94
C ALA A 8 -17.99 5.32 16.54
N TRP A 9 -17.17 6.18 15.98
CA TRP A 9 -15.90 6.62 16.58
C TRP A 9 -16.23 7.47 17.80
N ASN A 10 -16.23 6.85 18.95
CA ASN A 10 -16.42 7.51 20.22
C ASN A 10 -15.21 7.33 21.12
N TYR A 11 -15.16 8.06 22.20
CA TYR A 11 -14.08 8.03 23.17
C TYR A 11 -13.82 6.61 23.73
N GLU A 12 -14.86 5.84 23.99
CA GLU A 12 -14.76 4.48 24.54
C GLU A 12 -14.08 3.53 23.53
N THR A 13 -14.46 3.60 22.27
CA THR A 13 -13.85 2.81 21.19
C THR A 13 -12.36 3.14 21.05
N CYS A 14 -12.02 4.43 20.99
CA CYS A 14 -10.62 4.87 20.92
C CYS A 14 -9.81 4.47 22.15
N ARG A 15 -10.40 4.52 23.34
CA ARG A 15 -9.77 4.08 24.59
C ARG A 15 -9.46 2.58 24.58
N GLY A 16 -10.31 1.76 23.99
CA GLY A 16 -10.08 0.33 23.84
C GLY A 16 -8.86 -0.02 23.00
N PHE A 17 -8.58 0.77 21.94
CA PHE A 17 -7.43 0.56 21.05
C PHE A 17 -6.14 1.26 21.51
N ALA A 18 -6.23 2.21 22.42
CA ALA A 18 -5.09 3.02 22.85
C ALA A 18 -3.88 2.20 23.35
N PRO A 19 -4.02 1.18 24.19
CA PRO A 19 -2.89 0.38 24.66
C PRO A 19 -2.14 -0.31 23.49
N LEU A 20 -2.89 -0.92 22.56
CA LEU A 20 -2.33 -1.60 21.40
C LEU A 20 -1.64 -0.61 20.45
N THR A 21 -2.24 0.54 20.23
CA THR A 21 -1.66 1.64 19.43
C THR A 21 -0.34 2.11 20.00
N LEU A 22 -0.25 2.27 21.33
CA LEU A 22 0.99 2.67 22.00
C LEU A 22 2.08 1.61 21.86
N GLU A 23 1.73 0.34 22.03
CA GLU A 23 2.66 -0.78 21.87
C GLU A 23 3.20 -0.88 20.44
N ILE A 24 2.34 -0.80 19.44
CA ILE A 24 2.74 -0.80 18.02
C ILE A 24 3.68 0.38 17.73
N ASN A 25 3.35 1.58 18.19
CA ASN A 25 4.19 2.76 17.99
C ASN A 25 5.55 2.67 18.69
N LYS A 26 5.63 1.95 19.81
CA LYS A 26 6.89 1.64 20.49
C LYS A 26 7.73 0.66 19.65
N LEU A 27 7.14 -0.46 19.26
CA LEU A 27 7.80 -1.48 18.42
C LEU A 27 8.27 -0.92 17.07
N LYS A 28 7.50 -0.02 16.48
CA LYS A 28 7.86 0.67 15.24
C LYS A 28 9.17 1.44 15.38
N LYS A 29 9.34 2.16 16.48
CA LYS A 29 10.60 2.89 16.77
C LYS A 29 11.77 1.94 17.04
N GLU A 30 11.54 0.89 17.82
CA GLU A 30 12.57 -0.08 18.19
C GLU A 30 13.11 -0.85 16.96
N LYS A 31 12.24 -1.12 15.98
CA LYS A 31 12.58 -1.88 14.78
C LYS A 31 12.97 -1.03 13.57
N ASP A 32 13.02 0.29 13.72
CA ASP A 32 13.21 1.22 12.61
C ASP A 32 12.23 0.90 11.45
N ALA A 33 10.95 0.79 11.82
CA ALA A 33 9.88 0.37 10.94
C ALA A 33 8.98 1.54 10.55
N VAL A 34 8.49 1.51 9.31
CA VAL A 34 7.49 2.43 8.76
C VAL A 34 6.25 1.64 8.39
N ILE A 35 5.08 2.15 8.75
CA ILE A 35 3.79 1.55 8.44
C ILE A 35 3.12 2.33 7.30
N LEU A 36 2.96 1.67 6.16
CA LEU A 36 2.23 2.17 5.01
C LEU A 36 0.81 1.64 5.05
N THR A 37 -0.19 2.51 5.09
CA THR A 37 -1.60 2.13 5.21
C THR A 37 -2.39 2.54 3.98
N HIS A 38 -3.02 1.55 3.35
CA HIS A 38 -3.96 1.84 2.27
C HIS A 38 -5.24 2.49 2.80
N SER A 39 -5.80 3.44 2.04
CA SER A 39 -6.98 4.21 2.46
C SER A 39 -8.25 3.38 2.68
N TYR A 40 -8.29 2.12 2.27
CA TYR A 40 -9.41 1.20 2.52
C TYR A 40 -9.26 0.36 3.78
N VAL A 41 -8.13 0.46 4.47
CA VAL A 41 -7.92 -0.22 5.75
C VAL A 41 -8.72 0.48 6.85
N GLU A 42 -9.05 -0.27 7.89
CA GLU A 42 -9.82 0.25 9.03
C GLU A 42 -9.20 1.53 9.60
N PRO A 43 -10.02 2.54 9.90
CA PRO A 43 -9.55 3.85 10.34
C PRO A 43 -8.64 3.79 11.58
N GLU A 44 -8.83 2.84 12.49
CA GLU A 44 -7.99 2.61 13.67
C GLU A 44 -6.52 2.37 13.28
N ILE A 45 -6.30 1.66 12.19
CA ILE A 45 -4.97 1.39 11.67
C ILE A 45 -4.43 2.61 10.93
N VAL A 46 -5.26 3.20 10.07
CA VAL A 46 -4.87 4.36 9.24
C VAL A 46 -4.46 5.54 10.11
N TYR A 47 -5.23 5.85 11.14
CA TYR A 47 -5.01 7.03 11.99
C TYR A 47 -4.27 6.73 13.30
N GLY A 48 -4.30 5.48 13.76
CA GLY A 48 -3.66 5.08 15.01
C GLY A 48 -2.17 4.79 14.87
N VAL A 49 -1.77 4.08 13.81
CA VAL A 49 -0.39 3.56 13.68
C VAL A 49 0.27 3.87 12.34
N GLY A 50 -0.49 4.21 11.30
CA GLY A 50 0.02 4.49 9.97
C GLY A 50 0.88 5.74 9.90
N ASP A 51 2.05 5.64 9.27
CA ASP A 51 2.92 6.79 9.00
C ASP A 51 2.53 7.48 7.70
N PHE A 52 2.28 6.70 6.67
CA PHE A 52 1.81 7.19 5.37
C PHE A 52 0.49 6.51 5.02
N LYS A 53 -0.44 7.28 4.50
CA LYS A 53 -1.76 6.84 4.12
C LYS A 53 -2.11 7.34 2.73
N GLY A 54 -2.66 6.49 1.89
CA GLY A 54 -3.05 6.88 0.54
C GLY A 54 -3.43 5.70 -0.34
N ASP A 55 -3.38 5.96 -1.64
CA ASP A 55 -3.59 4.96 -2.66
C ASP A 55 -2.32 4.13 -2.97
N SER A 56 -2.47 3.15 -3.84
CA SER A 56 -1.39 2.24 -4.23
C SER A 56 -0.18 2.95 -4.82
N TYR A 57 -0.39 3.99 -5.63
CA TYR A 57 0.69 4.71 -6.28
C TYR A 57 1.49 5.54 -5.27
N TYR A 58 0.80 6.32 -4.46
CA TYR A 58 1.43 7.14 -3.42
C TYR A 58 2.22 6.29 -2.43
N LEU A 59 1.64 5.18 -1.95
CA LEU A 59 2.32 4.27 -1.02
C LEU A 59 3.54 3.60 -1.65
N SER A 60 3.51 3.33 -2.95
CA SER A 60 4.68 2.81 -3.68
C SER A 60 5.83 3.82 -3.72
N LEU A 61 5.52 5.11 -3.91
CA LEU A 61 6.52 6.17 -3.81
C LEU A 61 7.10 6.29 -2.40
N MET A 62 6.23 6.27 -1.39
CA MET A 62 6.65 6.33 0.00
C MET A 62 7.50 5.13 0.42
N ALA A 63 7.17 3.93 -0.06
CA ALA A 63 8.00 2.75 0.16
C ALA A 63 9.44 2.96 -0.35
N ARG A 64 9.58 3.51 -1.55
CA ARG A 64 10.90 3.81 -2.14
C ARG A 64 11.68 4.88 -1.36
N GLU A 65 10.98 5.88 -0.82
CA GLU A 65 11.60 7.04 -0.16
C GLU A 65 11.87 6.81 1.33
N ALA A 66 11.19 5.87 1.95
CA ALA A 66 11.17 5.68 3.41
C ALA A 66 12.52 5.34 4.04
N LYS A 67 13.48 4.77 3.29
CA LYS A 67 14.82 4.35 3.77
C LYS A 67 14.80 3.60 5.12
N ALA A 68 13.67 2.99 5.48
CA ALA A 68 13.47 2.25 6.71
C ALA A 68 14.02 0.82 6.56
N LYS A 69 14.46 0.22 7.67
CA LYS A 69 14.88 -1.19 7.68
C LYS A 69 13.71 -2.14 7.49
N MET A 70 12.55 -1.75 7.99
CA MET A 70 11.32 -2.54 7.90
C MET A 70 10.17 -1.68 7.37
N ILE A 71 9.40 -2.23 6.46
CA ILE A 71 8.17 -1.65 5.95
C ILE A 71 7.04 -2.61 6.30
N VAL A 72 6.09 -2.16 7.11
CA VAL A 72 4.85 -2.89 7.38
C VAL A 72 3.79 -2.34 6.42
N PHE A 73 3.32 -3.18 5.51
CA PHE A 73 2.32 -2.76 4.54
C PHE A 73 0.92 -3.21 4.98
N ALA A 74 0.13 -2.28 5.52
CA ALA A 74 -1.27 -2.51 5.87
C ALA A 74 -2.14 -2.28 4.63
N GLY A 75 -2.37 -3.35 3.89
CA GLY A 75 -3.12 -3.38 2.63
C GLY A 75 -3.08 -4.77 2.02
N VAL A 76 -3.28 -4.86 0.72
CA VAL A 76 -3.27 -6.14 0.01
C VAL A 76 -1.86 -6.59 -0.37
N VAL A 77 -1.66 -7.90 -0.47
CA VAL A 77 -0.36 -8.55 -0.65
C VAL A 77 0.40 -8.01 -1.86
N PHE A 78 -0.25 -7.85 -3.03
CA PHE A 78 0.45 -7.40 -4.24
C PHE A 78 1.02 -5.96 -4.12
N MET A 79 0.44 -5.12 -3.25
CA MET A 79 1.01 -3.79 -2.97
C MET A 79 2.28 -3.90 -2.13
N ALA A 80 2.33 -4.84 -1.18
CA ALA A 80 3.54 -5.13 -0.42
C ALA A 80 4.65 -5.75 -1.31
N GLU A 81 4.29 -6.58 -2.28
CA GLU A 81 5.22 -7.08 -3.30
C GLU A 81 5.80 -5.93 -4.13
N THR A 82 4.96 -4.98 -4.54
CA THR A 82 5.42 -3.76 -5.23
C THR A 82 6.36 -2.95 -4.34
N ALA A 83 6.04 -2.77 -3.07
CA ALA A 83 6.91 -2.09 -2.11
C ALA A 83 8.26 -2.81 -1.97
N LYS A 84 8.26 -4.15 -1.95
CA LYS A 84 9.50 -4.95 -1.91
C LYS A 84 10.36 -4.80 -3.15
N ILE A 85 9.75 -4.73 -4.33
CA ILE A 85 10.47 -4.49 -5.60
C ILE A 85 11.13 -3.11 -5.60
N LEU A 86 10.44 -2.10 -5.09
CA LEU A 86 10.94 -0.71 -5.04
C LEU A 86 11.94 -0.45 -3.91
N SER A 87 11.91 -1.28 -2.86
CA SER A 87 12.79 -1.20 -1.69
C SER A 87 13.40 -2.57 -1.39
N PRO A 88 14.31 -3.05 -2.25
CA PRO A 88 14.83 -4.42 -2.16
C PRO A 88 15.61 -4.71 -0.87
N ASP A 89 16.20 -3.70 -0.26
CA ASP A 89 16.99 -3.83 0.96
C ASP A 89 16.12 -3.84 2.23
N ALA A 90 14.91 -3.32 2.18
CA ALA A 90 13.98 -3.31 3.30
C ALA A 90 13.33 -4.68 3.52
N LEU A 91 13.10 -5.03 4.78
CA LEU A 91 12.21 -6.14 5.13
C LEU A 91 10.76 -5.67 4.99
N VAL A 92 10.05 -6.18 3.98
CA VAL A 92 8.62 -5.85 3.80
C VAL A 92 7.77 -6.97 4.38
N VAL A 93 6.86 -6.62 5.26
CA VAL A 93 5.93 -7.53 5.93
C VAL A 93 4.48 -7.08 5.74
N VAL A 94 3.57 -8.04 5.69
CA VAL A 94 2.12 -7.81 5.68
C VAL A 94 1.52 -8.43 6.94
N PRO A 95 0.55 -7.76 7.58
CA PRO A 95 -0.11 -8.31 8.76
C PRO A 95 -0.89 -9.59 8.49
N ASP A 96 -1.49 -9.69 7.30
CA ASP A 96 -2.27 -10.85 6.88
C ASP A 96 -1.91 -11.25 5.44
N ARG A 97 -1.44 -12.49 5.28
CA ARG A 97 -1.14 -13.08 3.97
C ARG A 97 -2.38 -13.41 3.15
N GLY A 98 -3.55 -13.48 3.78
CA GLY A 98 -4.84 -13.69 3.14
C GLY A 98 -5.43 -12.41 2.53
N SER A 99 -4.79 -11.26 2.72
CA SER A 99 -5.23 -9.97 2.17
C SER A 99 -5.08 -9.93 0.65
N GLY A 100 -5.98 -10.61 -0.08
CA GLY A 100 -6.07 -10.62 -1.53
C GLY A 100 -6.90 -9.47 -2.08
N CYS A 101 -7.01 -9.42 -3.40
CA CYS A 101 -7.88 -8.50 -4.12
C CYS A 101 -8.65 -9.27 -5.20
N SER A 102 -9.95 -9.38 -5.05
CA SER A 102 -10.80 -10.11 -5.98
C SER A 102 -10.70 -9.60 -7.42
N LEU A 103 -10.42 -8.31 -7.60
CA LEU A 103 -10.18 -7.72 -8.92
C LEU A 103 -8.84 -8.17 -9.50
N ALA A 104 -7.77 -8.17 -8.71
CA ALA A 104 -6.46 -8.64 -9.15
C ALA A 104 -6.45 -10.15 -9.42
N ASP A 105 -7.20 -10.92 -8.62
CA ASP A 105 -7.30 -12.39 -8.69
C ASP A 105 -8.24 -12.86 -9.80
N SER A 106 -8.99 -11.94 -10.43
CA SER A 106 -9.95 -12.26 -11.51
C SER A 106 -9.28 -12.74 -12.80
N LEU A 107 -7.99 -12.49 -12.99
CA LEU A 107 -7.25 -12.82 -14.19
C LEU A 107 -5.84 -13.34 -13.85
N THR A 108 -5.54 -14.56 -14.29
CA THR A 108 -4.20 -15.14 -14.14
C THR A 108 -3.23 -14.63 -15.21
N GLY A 109 -1.92 -14.71 -14.95
CA GLY A 109 -0.88 -14.33 -15.90
C GLY A 109 -0.99 -15.12 -17.24
N ASP A 110 -1.37 -16.40 -17.18
CA ASP A 110 -1.54 -17.23 -18.39
C ASP A 110 -2.77 -16.83 -19.19
N GLN A 111 -3.88 -16.50 -18.52
CA GLN A 111 -5.06 -15.95 -19.19
C GLN A 111 -4.73 -14.62 -19.86
N LEU A 112 -3.98 -13.75 -19.20
CA LEU A 112 -3.54 -12.48 -19.77
C LEU A 112 -2.63 -12.67 -20.99
N ARG A 113 -1.70 -13.63 -20.94
CA ARG A 113 -0.84 -13.97 -22.10
C ARG A 113 -1.67 -14.46 -23.29
N LYS A 114 -2.64 -15.34 -23.05
CA LYS A 114 -3.57 -15.83 -24.10
C LYS A 114 -4.39 -14.69 -24.71
N LEU A 115 -4.91 -13.79 -23.89
CA LEU A 115 -5.65 -12.61 -24.36
C LEU A 115 -4.77 -11.68 -25.20
N LYS A 116 -3.52 -11.44 -24.80
CA LYS A 116 -2.58 -10.62 -25.57
C LYS A 116 -2.21 -11.23 -26.91
N THR A 117 -2.11 -12.56 -27.00
CA THR A 117 -1.83 -13.26 -28.27
C THR A 117 -3.06 -13.33 -29.18
N ALA A 118 -4.26 -13.47 -28.60
CA ALA A 118 -5.51 -13.50 -29.37
C ALA A 118 -5.92 -12.11 -29.87
N SER A 119 -5.63 -11.08 -29.11
CA SER A 119 -5.82 -9.69 -29.53
C SER A 119 -4.58 -9.26 -30.30
N SER A 120 -4.65 -9.18 -31.62
CA SER A 120 -3.67 -8.47 -32.44
C SER A 120 -3.77 -6.95 -32.18
N VAL A 121 -3.61 -6.55 -30.92
CA VAL A 121 -3.54 -5.15 -30.55
C VAL A 121 -2.20 -4.66 -31.07
N SER A 122 -2.23 -4.03 -32.23
CA SER A 122 -1.17 -3.21 -32.74
C SER A 122 -0.66 -2.33 -31.59
N ARG A 123 0.59 -2.52 -31.24
CA ARG A 123 1.26 -1.71 -30.23
C ARG A 123 1.28 -0.30 -30.74
N ALA A 124 0.39 0.56 -30.24
CA ALA A 124 0.45 1.97 -30.55
C ALA A 124 1.88 2.47 -30.25
N PRO A 125 2.53 3.19 -31.17
CA PRO A 125 3.84 3.74 -30.89
C PRO A 125 3.74 4.58 -29.63
N ARG A 126 4.69 4.40 -28.70
CA ARG A 126 4.80 5.26 -27.52
C ARG A 126 4.95 6.68 -28.06
N SER A 127 3.93 7.52 -27.85
CA SER A 127 4.06 8.94 -28.07
C SER A 127 5.21 9.41 -27.16
N GLU A 128 6.30 9.84 -27.75
CA GLU A 128 7.42 10.45 -27.03
C GLU A 128 6.83 11.61 -26.20
N CYS A 129 7.01 11.53 -24.89
CA CYS A 129 6.66 12.62 -24.00
C CYS A 129 7.52 13.82 -24.42
N PRO A 130 6.92 14.97 -24.82
CA PRO A 130 7.71 16.12 -25.22
C PRO A 130 8.59 16.54 -24.02
N THR A 131 9.88 16.44 -24.18
CA THR A 131 10.85 16.98 -23.23
C THR A 131 10.54 18.45 -23.04
N ALA A 132 10.14 18.85 -21.82
CA ALA A 132 9.94 20.24 -21.47
C ALA A 132 11.23 20.99 -21.75
N GLY A 133 11.17 21.87 -22.76
CA GLY A 133 12.28 22.67 -23.20
C GLY A 133 12.85 23.50 -22.06
N ALA A 134 14.16 23.45 -21.94
CA ALA A 134 14.94 24.37 -21.13
C ALA A 134 14.52 25.80 -21.44
N ARG A 135 14.03 26.53 -20.45
CA ARG A 135 13.94 27.99 -20.53
C ARG A 135 15.25 28.58 -20.06
N SER A 136 15.90 29.18 -21.00
CA SER A 136 16.99 30.13 -20.79
C SER A 136 16.55 31.36 -19.96
#